data_d07f5553faa549d19bc9ca0ff306d7c9
#
_entry.id   d07f5553faa549d19bc9ca0ff306d7c9
#
_cell.length_a   1.000
_cell.length_b   1.000
_cell.length_c   1.000
_cell.angle_alpha   90.00
_cell.angle_beta   90.00
_cell.angle_gamma   90.00
#
_symmetry.space_group_name_H-M   'P 1'
#
loop_
_entity.id
_entity.type
_entity.pdbx_description
1 polymer ?
#
loop_
_entity_poly.entity_id
_entity_poly.type
_entity_poly.pdbx_seq_one_letter_code
_entity_poly.pdbx_strand_id
1 'polypeptide(L)'
;TGPRLVLVEVQQFQPPARSESDGIDSLILQKLERFNLRPDRALHFGLDPELPRQDVLDFKRLESWHHNLRGCVWDPNSLSSFWFELVNGAYGDVYRAKALMNLPDGRSFLCNWMVSQQRSQFLPLERVEAPAGRPNRTSHLVVQGRALNPAGIQSTIVDCLLTDDVLELHQAPLRNRQLAHQSNR
;
A
#
# COMPACT_ATOMS: atom_id res chain seq x y z
N THR A 1 25.79 -20.71 -3.77
CA THR A 1 24.58 -20.16 -4.42
C THR A 1 23.39 -20.82 -3.79
N GLY A 2 22.63 -20.08 -2.96
CA GLY A 2 21.43 -20.57 -2.30
C GLY A 2 20.22 -20.66 -3.25
N PRO A 3 19.13 -21.29 -2.82
CA PRO A 3 17.91 -21.40 -3.59
C PRO A 3 17.35 -19.99 -3.90
N ARG A 4 16.86 -19.80 -5.12
CA ARG A 4 16.22 -18.55 -5.54
C ARG A 4 14.72 -18.78 -5.69
N LEU A 5 13.92 -17.94 -5.08
CA LEU A 5 12.48 -17.92 -5.25
C LEU A 5 12.14 -16.83 -6.28
N VAL A 6 11.47 -17.20 -7.34
CA VAL A 6 10.91 -16.28 -8.33
C VAL A 6 9.40 -16.34 -8.24
N LEU A 7 8.78 -15.21 -7.92
CA LEU A 7 7.33 -15.05 -7.92
C LEU A 7 6.91 -14.49 -9.27
N VAL A 8 6.13 -15.25 -10.01
CA VAL A 8 5.50 -14.82 -11.26
C VAL A 8 4.01 -14.71 -11.04
N GLU A 9 3.48 -13.48 -11.08
CA GLU A 9 2.04 -13.26 -11.10
C GLU A 9 1.55 -13.41 -12.53
N VAL A 10 0.71 -14.42 -12.76
CA VAL A 10 0.06 -14.64 -14.06
C VAL A 10 -1.42 -14.34 -13.89
N GLN A 11 -1.90 -13.31 -14.54
CA GLN A 11 -3.33 -13.04 -14.65
C GLN A 11 -3.91 -13.86 -15.78
N GLN A 12 -4.56 -14.96 -15.45
CA GLN A 12 -5.32 -15.75 -16.41
C GLN A 12 -6.78 -15.33 -16.38
N PHE A 13 -7.29 -14.87 -17.53
CA PHE A 13 -8.69 -14.46 -17.69
C PHE A 13 -9.63 -15.61 -18.02
N GLN A 14 -9.10 -16.81 -18.28
CA GLN A 14 -9.87 -18.02 -18.47
C GLN A 14 -9.23 -19.16 -17.65
N PRO A 15 -10.04 -19.96 -16.95
CA PRO A 15 -9.52 -21.16 -16.33
C PRO A 15 -8.94 -22.06 -17.43
N PRO A 16 -7.73 -22.63 -17.26
CA PRO A 16 -7.20 -23.57 -18.21
C PRO A 16 -8.17 -24.73 -18.36
N ALA A 17 -8.43 -25.12 -19.60
CA ALA A 17 -9.10 -26.41 -19.84
C ALA A 17 -8.27 -27.45 -19.08
N ARG A 18 -8.94 -28.26 -18.25
CA ARG A 18 -8.31 -29.33 -17.45
C ARG A 18 -7.42 -30.17 -18.37
N SER A 19 -6.14 -29.90 -18.40
CA SER A 19 -5.14 -30.85 -18.89
C SER A 19 -4.37 -31.36 -17.68
N GLU A 20 -4.38 -32.67 -17.52
CA GLU A 20 -3.75 -33.43 -16.44
C GLU A 20 -2.22 -33.38 -16.46
N SER A 21 -1.59 -32.32 -16.91
CA SER A 21 -0.14 -32.20 -16.88
C SER A 21 0.28 -31.22 -15.82
N ASP A 22 1.06 -31.70 -14.86
CA ASP A 22 1.84 -30.93 -13.88
C ASP A 22 2.82 -29.91 -14.51
N GLY A 23 2.50 -29.39 -15.68
CA GLY A 23 3.38 -28.56 -16.48
C GLY A 23 3.10 -27.08 -16.30
N ILE A 24 4.13 -26.31 -16.03
CA ILE A 24 4.13 -24.87 -16.19
C ILE A 24 3.72 -24.57 -17.63
N ASP A 25 2.80 -23.61 -17.82
CA ASP A 25 2.41 -23.13 -19.14
C ASP A 25 3.66 -22.81 -19.99
N SER A 26 3.71 -23.37 -21.19
CA SER A 26 4.84 -23.23 -22.11
C SER A 26 5.19 -21.78 -22.43
N LEU A 27 4.19 -20.89 -22.44
CA LEU A 27 4.37 -19.45 -22.61
C LEU A 27 5.12 -18.81 -21.43
N ILE A 28 4.85 -19.29 -20.21
CA ILE A 28 5.54 -18.82 -18.99
C ILE A 28 6.99 -19.30 -19.02
N LEU A 29 7.22 -20.56 -19.36
CA LEU A 29 8.57 -21.12 -19.51
C LEU A 29 9.38 -20.34 -20.52
N GLN A 30 8.83 -20.06 -21.69
CA GLN A 30 9.52 -19.28 -22.72
C GLN A 30 9.87 -17.87 -22.25
N LYS A 31 9.01 -17.22 -21.47
CA LYS A 31 9.30 -15.91 -20.89
C LYS A 31 10.40 -15.98 -19.84
N LEU A 32 10.39 -17.00 -18.97
CA LEU A 32 11.42 -17.21 -17.96
C LEU A 32 12.79 -17.52 -18.57
N GLU A 33 12.84 -18.26 -19.65
CA GLU A 33 14.09 -18.56 -20.40
C GLU A 33 14.77 -17.29 -20.94
N ARG A 34 13.99 -16.28 -21.35
CA ARG A 34 14.55 -14.98 -21.78
C ARG A 34 15.34 -14.27 -20.69
N PHE A 35 15.05 -14.59 -19.43
CA PHE A 35 15.75 -14.05 -18.26
C PHE A 35 16.75 -15.04 -17.66
N ASN A 36 17.07 -16.14 -18.37
CA ASN A 36 17.94 -17.22 -17.87
C ASN A 36 17.43 -17.87 -16.58
N LEU A 37 16.11 -17.90 -16.39
CA LEU A 37 15.47 -18.51 -15.24
C LEU A 37 14.88 -19.87 -15.66
N ARG A 38 15.35 -20.94 -15.00
CA ARG A 38 14.79 -22.29 -15.17
C ARG A 38 14.23 -22.72 -13.83
N PRO A 39 12.91 -22.87 -13.70
CA PRO A 39 12.31 -23.32 -12.44
C PRO A 39 12.51 -24.83 -12.27
N ASP A 40 13.01 -25.24 -11.12
CA ASP A 40 13.09 -26.67 -10.74
C ASP A 40 11.73 -27.19 -10.24
N ARG A 41 10.89 -26.29 -9.73
CA ARG A 41 9.54 -26.56 -9.24
C ARG A 41 8.62 -25.38 -9.52
N ALA A 42 7.39 -25.67 -9.90
CA ALA A 42 6.30 -24.72 -9.95
C ALA A 42 5.25 -25.04 -8.88
N LEU A 43 4.83 -24.02 -8.15
CA LEU A 43 3.68 -24.10 -7.26
C LEU A 43 2.59 -23.22 -7.86
N HIS A 44 1.44 -23.84 -8.15
CA HIS A 44 0.26 -23.14 -8.63
C HIS A 44 -0.62 -22.77 -7.44
N PHE A 45 -0.83 -21.49 -7.23
CA PHE A 45 -1.81 -20.97 -6.29
C PHE A 45 -3.03 -20.55 -7.10
N GLY A 46 -3.97 -21.44 -7.27
CA GLY A 46 -5.24 -21.15 -7.93
C GLY A 46 -6.36 -20.93 -6.91
N LEU A 47 -7.40 -20.24 -7.32
CA LEU A 47 -8.68 -20.28 -6.61
C LEU A 47 -9.21 -21.72 -6.72
N ASP A 48 -9.57 -22.31 -5.59
CA ASP A 48 -10.21 -23.60 -5.54
C ASP A 48 -11.51 -23.52 -6.38
N PRO A 49 -11.65 -24.34 -7.44
CA PRO A 49 -12.85 -24.31 -8.28
C PRO A 49 -14.13 -24.75 -7.53
N GLU A 50 -13.99 -25.35 -6.35
CA GLU A 50 -15.11 -25.74 -5.49
C GLU A 50 -15.54 -24.65 -4.51
N LEU A 51 -14.74 -23.59 -4.32
CA LEU A 51 -15.21 -22.43 -3.58
C LEU A 51 -16.33 -21.75 -4.38
N PRO A 52 -17.48 -21.43 -3.73
CA PRO A 52 -18.53 -20.70 -4.41
C PRO A 52 -17.89 -19.46 -5.01
N ARG A 53 -18.06 -19.25 -6.31
CA ARG A 53 -17.56 -18.10 -7.06
C ARG A 53 -18.16 -16.84 -6.42
N GLN A 54 -17.54 -16.37 -5.36
CA GLN A 54 -17.71 -15.00 -4.95
C GLN A 54 -17.24 -14.18 -6.14
N ASP A 55 -18.12 -13.33 -6.62
CA ASP A 55 -18.01 -12.49 -7.81
C ASP A 55 -16.61 -12.42 -8.36
N VAL A 56 -16.40 -13.11 -9.48
CA VAL A 56 -15.13 -13.03 -10.22
C VAL A 56 -14.82 -11.56 -10.34
N LEU A 57 -13.77 -11.11 -9.66
CA LEU A 57 -13.33 -9.72 -9.70
C LEU A 57 -13.19 -9.35 -11.19
N ASP A 58 -14.15 -8.59 -11.70
CA ASP A 58 -14.11 -8.15 -13.09
C ASP A 58 -13.00 -7.10 -13.22
N PHE A 59 -11.78 -7.58 -13.42
CA PHE A 59 -10.59 -6.75 -13.58
C PHE A 59 -10.71 -5.74 -14.73
N LYS A 60 -11.64 -5.94 -15.67
CA LYS A 60 -11.93 -4.97 -16.73
C LYS A 60 -12.50 -3.66 -16.21
N ARG A 61 -13.05 -3.67 -14.99
CA ARG A 61 -13.61 -2.49 -14.32
C ARG A 61 -12.78 -2.04 -13.14
N LEU A 62 -11.57 -2.58 -12.97
CA LEU A 62 -10.68 -2.15 -11.90
C LEU A 62 -10.16 -0.75 -12.21
N GLU A 63 -10.48 0.17 -11.33
CA GLU A 63 -9.97 1.54 -11.34
C GLU A 63 -8.72 1.60 -10.47
N SER A 64 -7.75 2.40 -10.88
CA SER A 64 -6.58 2.73 -10.09
C SER A 64 -6.43 4.24 -10.00
N TRP A 65 -6.41 4.75 -8.80
CA TRP A 65 -6.21 6.16 -8.53
C TRP A 65 -4.99 6.35 -7.63
N HIS A 66 -4.25 7.40 -7.88
CA HIS A 66 -3.08 7.74 -7.09
C HIS A 66 -3.03 9.24 -6.79
N HIS A 67 -2.52 9.58 -5.62
CA HIS A 67 -2.35 10.94 -5.16
C HIS A 67 -0.95 11.16 -4.59
N ASN A 68 -0.35 12.29 -4.92
CA ASN A 68 0.96 12.65 -4.41
C ASN A 68 0.83 13.23 -2.99
N LEU A 69 1.49 12.59 -2.04
CA LEU A 69 1.51 12.99 -0.62
C LEU A 69 2.88 13.57 -0.20
N ARG A 70 3.71 13.98 -1.16
CA ARG A 70 5.02 14.57 -0.85
C ARG A 70 4.86 15.80 0.04
N GLY A 71 5.58 15.84 1.15
CA GLY A 71 5.49 16.91 2.13
C GLY A 71 4.21 16.93 2.96
N CYS A 72 3.28 16.01 2.73
CA CYS A 72 2.07 15.91 3.54
C CYS A 72 2.39 15.35 4.93
N VAL A 73 1.80 15.98 5.96
CA VAL A 73 1.84 15.51 7.35
C VAL A 73 0.41 15.43 7.85
N TRP A 74 0.04 14.29 8.37
CA TRP A 74 -1.31 13.98 8.79
C TRP A 74 -1.55 14.32 10.26
N ASP A 75 -2.75 14.81 10.55
CA ASP A 75 -3.26 14.74 11.91
C ASP A 75 -3.48 13.26 12.29
N PRO A 76 -2.93 12.78 13.43
CA PRO A 76 -2.99 11.36 13.77
C PRO A 76 -4.42 10.80 13.92
N ASN A 77 -5.34 11.61 14.45
CA ASN A 77 -6.74 11.19 14.66
C ASN A 77 -7.47 11.14 13.31
N SER A 78 -7.32 12.18 12.52
CA SER A 78 -7.92 12.27 11.19
C SER A 78 -7.41 11.19 10.23
N LEU A 79 -6.10 10.85 10.31
CA LEU A 79 -5.54 9.75 9.54
C LEU A 79 -6.23 8.41 9.84
N SER A 80 -6.47 8.13 11.13
CA SER A 80 -7.12 6.88 11.55
C SER A 80 -8.55 6.80 11.00
N SER A 81 -9.31 7.89 11.07
CA SER A 81 -10.67 7.99 10.54
C SER A 81 -10.69 7.85 9.02
N PHE A 82 -9.83 8.59 8.32
CA PHE A 82 -9.72 8.54 6.87
C PHE A 82 -9.39 7.11 6.38
N TRP A 83 -8.40 6.46 7.01
CA TRP A 83 -8.02 5.11 6.61
C TRP A 83 -9.12 4.10 6.85
N PHE A 84 -9.83 4.22 7.97
CA PHE A 84 -10.99 3.39 8.27
C PHE A 84 -12.10 3.58 7.22
N GLU A 85 -12.46 4.81 6.91
CA GLU A 85 -13.46 5.13 5.89
C GLU A 85 -13.07 4.60 4.51
N LEU A 86 -11.80 4.80 4.11
CA LEU A 86 -11.28 4.36 2.83
C LEU A 86 -11.44 2.84 2.63
N VAL A 87 -11.08 2.05 3.63
CA VAL A 87 -11.10 0.58 3.51
C VAL A 87 -12.48 -0.03 3.78
N ASN A 88 -13.42 0.75 4.32
CA ASN A 88 -14.79 0.32 4.59
C ASN A 88 -15.82 0.86 3.59
N GLY A 89 -15.35 1.37 2.44
CA GLY A 89 -16.23 1.64 1.30
C GLY A 89 -16.84 3.03 1.25
N ALA A 90 -16.41 4.00 2.09
CA ALA A 90 -16.92 5.36 2.03
C ALA A 90 -16.65 6.06 0.68
N TYR A 91 -15.62 5.61 -0.03
CA TYR A 91 -15.18 6.19 -1.32
C TYR A 91 -15.25 5.21 -2.49
N GLY A 92 -16.07 4.17 -2.39
CA GLY A 92 -16.20 3.10 -3.38
C GLY A 92 -15.67 1.76 -2.88
N ASP A 93 -15.77 0.73 -3.71
CA ASP A 93 -15.33 -0.63 -3.37
C ASP A 93 -13.81 -0.73 -3.49
N VAL A 94 -13.09 -0.45 -2.42
CA VAL A 94 -11.63 -0.51 -2.39
C VAL A 94 -11.17 -1.95 -2.24
N TYR A 95 -10.31 -2.42 -3.14
CA TYR A 95 -9.69 -3.75 -3.10
C TYR A 95 -8.26 -3.72 -2.58
N ARG A 96 -7.58 -2.61 -2.80
CA ARG A 96 -6.23 -2.38 -2.29
C ARG A 96 -6.02 -0.90 -2.03
N ALA A 97 -5.39 -0.60 -0.90
CA ALA A 97 -4.87 0.73 -0.60
C ALA A 97 -3.44 0.63 -0.08
N LYS A 98 -2.56 1.47 -0.57
CA LYS A 98 -1.17 1.55 -0.12
C LYS A 98 -0.71 2.99 -0.05
N ALA A 99 -0.13 3.38 1.07
CA ALA A 99 0.42 4.71 1.23
C ALA A 99 1.58 4.76 2.22
N LEU A 100 2.42 5.77 2.07
CA LEU A 100 3.36 6.19 3.10
C LEU A 100 2.80 7.44 3.75
N MET A 101 2.57 7.38 5.07
CA MET A 101 1.95 8.45 5.85
C MET A 101 2.96 9.00 6.86
N ASN A 102 3.11 10.31 6.91
CA ASN A 102 4.01 10.99 7.86
C ASN A 102 3.20 11.66 8.96
N LEU A 103 3.65 11.53 10.19
CA LEU A 103 3.06 12.16 11.38
C LEU A 103 3.91 13.33 11.88
N PRO A 104 3.32 14.28 12.62
CA PRO A 104 4.02 15.49 13.08
C PRO A 104 5.16 15.20 14.06
N ASP A 105 5.10 14.07 14.78
CA ASP A 105 6.11 13.67 15.75
C ASP A 105 7.32 12.92 15.15
N GLY A 106 7.46 12.95 13.83
CA GLY A 106 8.56 12.31 13.09
C GLY A 106 8.36 10.83 12.80
N ARG A 107 7.28 10.23 13.27
CA ARG A 107 6.91 8.86 12.86
C ARG A 107 6.39 8.85 11.43
N SER A 108 6.62 7.75 10.76
CA SER A 108 6.04 7.46 9.45
C SER A 108 5.64 6.00 9.38
N PHE A 109 4.59 5.72 8.62
CA PHE A 109 4.08 4.38 8.45
C PHE A 109 3.88 4.07 6.97
N LEU A 110 4.30 2.87 6.57
CA LEU A 110 3.82 2.27 5.34
C LEU A 110 2.49 1.57 5.65
N CYS A 111 1.42 2.16 5.16
CA CYS A 111 0.07 1.63 5.30
C CYS A 111 -0.22 0.74 4.10
N ASN A 112 -0.74 -0.45 4.33
CA ASN A 112 -1.15 -1.38 3.29
C ASN A 112 -2.42 -2.09 3.71
N TRP A 113 -3.37 -2.19 2.78
CA TRP A 113 -4.60 -2.92 2.94
C TRP A 113 -4.95 -3.67 1.65
N MET A 114 -5.49 -4.87 1.81
CA MET A 114 -5.98 -5.70 0.72
C MET A 114 -7.27 -6.39 1.17
N VAL A 115 -8.28 -6.38 0.30
CA VAL A 115 -9.58 -7.00 0.58
C VAL A 115 -9.45 -8.49 0.92
N SER A 116 -8.53 -9.20 0.30
CA SER A 116 -8.28 -10.63 0.55
C SER A 116 -7.76 -10.93 1.96
N GLN A 117 -7.13 -9.96 2.60
CA GLN A 117 -6.58 -10.10 3.95
C GLN A 117 -7.51 -9.53 5.02
N GLN A 118 -8.47 -8.68 4.64
CA GLN A 118 -9.43 -7.98 5.50
C GLN A 118 -8.77 -7.32 6.74
N ARG A 119 -7.50 -6.99 6.62
CA ARG A 119 -6.69 -6.43 7.69
C ARG A 119 -5.74 -5.38 7.16
N SER A 120 -5.79 -4.21 7.79
CA SER A 120 -4.79 -3.16 7.55
C SER A 120 -3.46 -3.51 8.20
N GLN A 121 -2.39 -3.27 7.49
CA GLN A 121 -1.02 -3.41 7.98
C GLN A 121 -0.38 -2.02 8.06
N PHE A 122 0.24 -1.72 9.18
CA PHE A 122 0.96 -0.48 9.43
C PHE A 122 2.40 -0.83 9.79
N LEU A 123 3.30 -0.70 8.83
CA LEU A 123 4.72 -0.95 9.05
C LEU A 123 5.40 0.37 9.44
N PRO A 124 5.90 0.50 10.69
CA PRO A 124 6.62 1.68 11.10
C PRO A 124 7.95 1.78 10.35
N LEU A 125 8.29 2.99 9.96
CA LEU A 125 9.58 3.33 9.39
C LEU A 125 10.46 4.00 10.46
N GLU A 126 11.73 4.19 10.13
CA GLU A 126 12.65 4.90 11.00
C GLU A 126 12.11 6.29 11.36
N ARG A 127 12.10 6.59 12.65
CA ARG A 127 11.57 7.83 13.19
C ARG A 127 12.61 8.94 13.08
N VAL A 128 12.16 10.12 12.68
CA VAL A 128 12.94 11.35 12.77
C VAL A 128 12.74 11.95 14.17
N GLU A 129 13.76 11.94 15.01
CA GLU A 129 13.62 12.35 16.43
C GLU A 129 13.38 13.84 16.63
N ALA A 130 13.98 14.69 15.80
CA ALA A 130 13.77 16.13 15.82
C ALA A 130 13.28 16.66 14.47
N PRO A 131 12.03 16.37 14.11
CA PRO A 131 11.50 16.80 12.84
C PRO A 131 11.43 18.32 12.75
N ALA A 132 11.78 18.85 11.59
CA ALA A 132 11.74 20.29 11.30
C ALA A 132 11.03 20.49 9.95
N GLY A 133 9.84 21.07 9.99
CA GLY A 133 9.02 21.32 8.81
C GLY A 133 8.52 20.05 8.14
N ARG A 134 8.19 20.16 6.87
CA ARG A 134 7.62 19.06 6.08
C ARG A 134 8.68 18.08 5.61
N PRO A 135 8.43 16.77 5.67
CA PRO A 135 9.40 15.78 5.24
C PRO A 135 9.63 15.83 3.72
N ASN A 136 10.89 15.85 3.31
CA ASN A 136 11.26 15.74 1.89
C ASN A 136 11.34 14.26 1.46
N ARG A 137 10.26 13.54 1.65
CA ARG A 137 10.14 12.12 1.30
C ARG A 137 9.10 11.95 0.23
N THR A 138 9.42 11.14 -0.79
CA THR A 138 8.43 10.76 -1.80
C THR A 138 7.37 9.88 -1.14
N SER A 139 6.13 10.30 -1.27
CA SER A 139 4.99 9.62 -0.70
C SER A 139 3.81 9.68 -1.68
N HIS A 140 3.14 8.56 -1.86
CA HIS A 140 1.95 8.45 -2.71
C HIS A 140 0.91 7.60 -1.99
N LEU A 141 -0.35 7.96 -2.18
CA LEU A 141 -1.48 7.07 -1.92
C LEU A 141 -1.88 6.43 -3.25
N VAL A 142 -1.95 5.12 -3.26
CA VAL A 142 -2.49 4.33 -4.38
C VAL A 142 -3.72 3.59 -3.87
N VAL A 143 -4.84 3.76 -4.58
CA VAL A 143 -6.12 3.10 -4.30
C VAL A 143 -6.56 2.36 -5.55
N GLN A 144 -6.90 1.09 -5.41
CA GLN A 144 -7.41 0.25 -6.48
C GLN A 144 -8.76 -0.32 -6.06
N GLY A 145 -9.74 -0.24 -6.94
CA GLY A 145 -11.10 -0.64 -6.59
C GLY A 145 -12.09 -0.45 -7.73
N ARG A 146 -13.37 -0.33 -7.37
CA ARG A 146 -14.47 -0.07 -8.28
C ARG A 146 -15.29 1.12 -7.79
N ALA A 147 -15.88 1.83 -8.73
CA ALA A 147 -16.73 2.98 -8.44
C ALA A 147 -16.07 3.94 -7.44
N LEU A 148 -14.77 4.15 -7.59
CA LEU A 148 -14.02 5.02 -6.72
C LEU A 148 -14.54 6.47 -6.83
N ASN A 149 -14.53 7.18 -5.72
CA ASN A 149 -14.80 8.62 -5.65
C ASN A 149 -13.49 9.40 -5.40
N PRO A 150 -12.68 9.66 -6.44
CA PRO A 150 -11.41 10.36 -6.30
C PRO A 150 -11.54 11.76 -5.69
N ALA A 151 -12.62 12.48 -6.03
CA ALA A 151 -12.88 13.82 -5.52
C ALA A 151 -13.14 13.79 -4.00
N GLY A 152 -13.94 12.82 -3.53
CA GLY A 152 -14.20 12.61 -2.10
C GLY A 152 -12.92 12.24 -1.35
N ILE A 153 -12.13 11.30 -1.89
CA ILE A 153 -10.84 10.92 -1.29
C ILE A 153 -9.93 12.15 -1.18
N GLN A 154 -9.79 12.92 -2.25
CA GLN A 154 -8.90 14.10 -2.28
C GLN A 154 -9.37 15.20 -1.31
N SER A 155 -10.67 15.47 -1.24
CA SER A 155 -11.22 16.46 -0.30
C SER A 155 -10.91 16.06 1.14
N THR A 156 -11.19 14.82 1.51
CA THR A 156 -10.92 14.34 2.88
C THR A 156 -9.43 14.34 3.21
N ILE A 157 -8.55 14.01 2.25
CA ILE A 157 -7.10 14.14 2.46
C ILE A 157 -6.75 15.57 2.87
N VAL A 158 -7.22 16.57 2.14
CA VAL A 158 -6.92 17.98 2.43
C VAL A 158 -7.35 18.36 3.84
N ASP A 159 -8.53 17.91 4.27
CA ASP A 159 -9.09 18.19 5.60
C ASP A 159 -8.31 17.47 6.73
N CYS A 160 -7.60 16.39 6.41
CA CYS A 160 -6.81 15.61 7.36
C CYS A 160 -5.34 16.07 7.49
N LEU A 161 -4.88 16.98 6.66
CA LEU A 161 -3.49 17.43 6.66
C LEU A 161 -3.28 18.62 7.59
N LEU A 162 -2.13 18.62 8.27
CA LEU A 162 -1.73 19.73 9.13
C LEU A 162 -1.24 20.92 8.29
N THR A 163 -1.65 22.12 8.70
CA THR A 163 -1.05 23.39 8.23
C THR A 163 0.35 23.58 8.80
N ASP A 164 1.15 24.48 8.22
CA ASP A 164 2.53 24.71 8.69
C ASP A 164 2.57 25.22 10.14
N ASP A 165 1.64 26.09 10.52
CA ASP A 165 1.55 26.64 11.86
C ASP A 165 1.25 25.53 12.90
N VAL A 166 0.28 24.65 12.61
CA VAL A 166 -0.05 23.53 13.51
C VAL A 166 1.09 22.53 13.56
N LEU A 167 1.74 22.24 12.42
CA LEU A 167 2.89 21.37 12.36
C LEU A 167 4.04 21.87 13.23
N GLU A 168 4.33 23.17 13.17
CA GLU A 168 5.37 23.79 14.01
C GLU A 168 5.06 23.66 15.51
N LEU A 169 3.80 23.84 15.92
CA LEU A 169 3.38 23.63 17.30
C LEU A 169 3.66 22.21 17.80
N HIS A 170 3.54 21.20 16.93
CA HIS A 170 3.87 19.82 17.27
C HIS A 170 5.38 19.55 17.31
N GLN A 171 6.15 20.18 16.44
CA GLN A 171 7.57 19.87 16.24
C GLN A 171 8.51 20.66 17.16
N ALA A 172 8.20 21.90 17.48
CA ALA A 172 9.05 22.75 18.32
C ALA A 172 9.39 22.12 19.69
N PRO A 173 8.45 21.52 20.44
CA PRO A 173 8.76 20.87 21.71
C PRO A 173 9.72 19.69 21.56
N LEU A 174 9.66 18.94 20.44
CA LEU A 174 10.53 17.78 20.19
C LEU A 174 11.98 18.23 19.97
N ARG A 175 12.16 19.27 19.14
CA ARG A 175 13.49 19.85 18.90
C ARG A 175 14.11 20.44 20.17
N ASN A 176 13.34 21.14 20.98
CA ASN A 176 13.81 21.73 22.23
C ASN A 176 14.28 20.66 23.23
N ARG A 177 13.57 19.53 23.34
CA ARG A 177 13.98 18.37 24.16
C ARG A 177 15.30 17.80 23.68
N GLN A 178 15.50 17.64 22.38
CA GLN A 178 16.73 17.08 21.83
C GLN A 178 17.92 17.99 22.09
N LEU A 179 17.76 19.31 21.93
CA LEU A 179 18.80 20.30 22.24
C LEU A 179 19.19 20.25 23.74
N ALA A 180 18.22 20.15 24.65
CA ALA A 180 18.47 20.01 26.07
C ALA A 180 19.26 18.74 26.42
N HIS A 181 18.96 17.62 25.75
CA HIS A 181 19.70 16.37 25.91
C HIS A 181 21.15 16.44 25.40
N GLN A 182 21.40 17.19 24.34
CA GLN A 182 22.75 17.39 23.80
C GLN A 182 23.61 18.30 24.68
N SER A 183 23.00 19.28 25.34
CA SER A 183 23.70 20.22 26.23
C SER A 183 24.08 19.62 27.57
N ASN A 184 23.51 18.48 27.94
CA ASN A 184 23.78 17.76 29.21
C ASN A 184 24.78 16.61 29.05
N ARG A 185 25.42 16.46 27.90
CA ARG A 185 26.50 15.49 27.61
C ARG A 185 27.82 16.21 27.44
#